data_4144d25ed798b6e7b91437ac85aae5ec
#
_entry.id   4144d25ed798b6e7b91437ac85aae5ec
#
_cell.length_a   1.000
_cell.length_b   1.000
_cell.length_c   1.000
_cell.angle_alpha   90.00
_cell.angle_beta   90.00
_cell.angle_gamma   90.00
#
_symmetry.space_group_name_H-M   'P 1'
#
loop_
_entity.id
_entity.type
_entity.pdbx_description
1 polymer ?
#
loop_
_entity_poly.entity_id
_entity_poly.type
_entity_poly.pdbx_seq_one_letter_code
_entity_poly.pdbx_strand_id
1 'polypeptide(L)'
;MNTRHYYLLVFAIRFLLAMFPPSYIHPDEFFQSQEVLAGSIFGTQIYRPWEFRSNLLDPTQPPPSRTIVTPGLTSGSSYVLLSVLSRLCNAPQMISGRTLLYLPRIFMMGLTLLVDFILLSLCSSPAAAAAAAAATVAAISPPASSTTTHHTHNTQANTMKYLLATSWVATSYFPRPFSNTCELVALAGAFGVLLLCSPGKVRSMALGCILAVGTFTRFTFVVYFLPVGVALVLQHDALHLRQFDRRAKDRDDVFQSQGNSTGSTRVQAAGQVVLHGFIGAVTTTACFVCVDTVYFGRFTIAPLNNALYNMNSSNLAEHGIHPRWLHCLVNMHVLFGPLTLLTYGILLERLYRCKHTPKRSAPGSRAAHATVSSWIIDHATCAIDVNVLSLFCIAFSLGCLSLAPHQEARFLLPLLVPVLLVCSSFLNNPARPIQRFYTPILIVVVLFNATLLLLFGVLHQGGLLRSILHLEQLKQMNAQTSSYRVYYYKTHMPPRFMLSNYGSPGDLGYVDLVDLKGAGLDVLKAQLSVQHGAKGEHRMVTLVVAPKSVHFMDDLQMHKCFTVKTSFWPHLSMEDLPHAWSELELEMYERMDACDGGGGGGELGKREE
;
A
#
# COMPACT_ATOMS: atom_id res chain seq x y z
N MET A 1 -31.78 -4.74 3.20
CA MET A 1 -30.81 -5.83 2.98
C MET A 1 -30.06 -6.07 4.29
N ASN A 2 -29.94 -7.33 4.73
CA ASN A 2 -29.22 -7.66 5.96
C ASN A 2 -27.74 -7.23 5.80
N THR A 3 -27.13 -6.63 6.85
CA THR A 3 -25.75 -6.13 6.84
C THR A 3 -24.71 -7.20 6.43
N ARG A 4 -24.99 -8.49 6.72
CA ARG A 4 -24.16 -9.62 6.29
C ARG A 4 -24.18 -9.79 4.76
N HIS A 5 -25.36 -9.73 4.15
CA HIS A 5 -25.49 -9.85 2.69
C HIS A 5 -24.86 -8.66 1.97
N TYR A 6 -24.97 -7.46 2.53
CA TYR A 6 -24.30 -6.27 2.00
C TYR A 6 -22.78 -6.44 2.01
N TYR A 7 -22.21 -6.88 3.12
CA TYR A 7 -20.76 -7.11 3.22
C TYR A 7 -20.26 -8.16 2.22
N LEU A 8 -20.99 -9.27 2.08
CA LEU A 8 -20.68 -10.31 1.10
C LEU A 8 -20.76 -9.79 -0.35
N LEU A 9 -21.76 -8.97 -0.66
CA LEU A 9 -21.87 -8.34 -1.98
C LEU A 9 -20.68 -7.45 -2.27
N VAL A 10 -20.28 -6.64 -1.31
CA VAL A 10 -19.13 -5.73 -1.47
C VAL A 10 -17.83 -6.49 -1.58
N PHE A 11 -17.66 -7.55 -0.79
CA PHE A 11 -16.52 -8.44 -0.92
C PHE A 11 -16.47 -9.08 -2.32
N ALA A 12 -17.61 -9.53 -2.83
CA ALA A 12 -17.70 -10.05 -4.19
C ALA A 12 -17.34 -8.99 -5.24
N ILE A 13 -17.80 -7.74 -5.07
CA ILE A 13 -17.43 -6.63 -5.94
C ILE A 13 -15.93 -6.36 -5.87
N ARG A 14 -15.33 -6.28 -4.68
CA ARG A 14 -13.88 -6.14 -4.53
C ARG A 14 -13.13 -7.27 -5.22
N PHE A 15 -13.59 -8.52 -5.03
CA PHE A 15 -12.98 -9.69 -5.66
C PHE A 15 -13.03 -9.59 -7.18
N LEU A 16 -14.19 -9.26 -7.74
CA LEU A 16 -14.35 -9.06 -9.18
C LEU A 16 -13.45 -7.93 -9.69
N LEU A 17 -13.43 -6.81 -8.98
CA LEU A 17 -12.57 -5.67 -9.35
C LEU A 17 -11.08 -5.97 -9.16
N ALA A 18 -10.70 -6.86 -8.26
CA ALA A 18 -9.33 -7.35 -8.14
C ALA A 18 -8.90 -8.20 -9.33
N MET A 19 -9.82 -8.99 -9.86
CA MET A 19 -9.56 -9.96 -10.92
C MET A 19 -9.76 -9.42 -12.33
N PHE A 20 -10.69 -8.47 -12.52
CA PHE A 20 -11.09 -8.05 -13.86
C PHE A 20 -10.49 -6.74 -14.38
N PRO A 21 -10.18 -5.71 -13.58
CA PRO A 21 -9.58 -4.53 -14.16
C PRO A 21 -8.08 -4.71 -14.30
N PRO A 22 -7.63 -4.49 -15.49
CA PRO A 22 -6.22 -4.54 -15.82
C PRO A 22 -5.51 -3.22 -15.51
N SER A 23 -6.07 -2.35 -14.66
CA SER A 23 -5.37 -1.10 -14.33
C SER A 23 -4.03 -1.38 -13.68
N TYR A 24 -3.07 -0.54 -14.01
CA TYR A 24 -1.71 -0.61 -13.51
C TYR A 24 -1.40 0.70 -12.78
N ILE A 25 -1.56 0.68 -11.45
CA ILE A 25 -1.51 1.91 -10.65
C ILE A 25 -0.09 2.47 -10.57
N HIS A 26 0.89 1.59 -10.33
CA HIS A 26 2.28 2.01 -10.18
C HIS A 26 3.23 0.80 -10.39
N PRO A 27 4.43 1.01 -10.97
CA PRO A 27 5.39 -0.07 -11.21
C PRO A 27 5.79 -0.90 -10.00
N ASP A 28 5.84 -0.31 -8.80
CA ASP A 28 6.19 -1.01 -7.56
C ASP A 28 5.26 -2.19 -7.24
N GLU A 29 4.01 -2.22 -7.75
CA GLU A 29 3.13 -3.38 -7.63
C GLU A 29 3.84 -4.66 -8.06
N PHE A 30 4.52 -4.59 -9.19
CA PHE A 30 5.15 -5.74 -9.82
C PHE A 30 6.63 -5.86 -9.48
N PHE A 31 7.37 -4.75 -9.59
CA PHE A 31 8.84 -4.77 -9.51
C PHE A 31 9.37 -4.92 -8.08
N GLN A 32 8.59 -4.56 -7.06
CA GLN A 32 8.98 -4.80 -5.66
C GLN A 32 8.45 -6.14 -5.12
N SER A 33 7.77 -6.98 -5.93
CA SER A 33 7.17 -8.23 -5.46
C SER A 33 7.23 -9.34 -6.54
N GLN A 34 6.27 -9.34 -7.46
CA GLN A 34 6.02 -10.42 -8.41
C GLN A 34 7.18 -10.69 -9.35
N GLU A 35 7.78 -9.64 -9.91
CA GLU A 35 8.89 -9.73 -10.85
C GLU A 35 10.10 -10.46 -10.24
N VAL A 36 10.52 -10.01 -9.04
CA VAL A 36 11.69 -10.58 -8.35
C VAL A 36 11.45 -12.05 -7.98
N LEU A 37 10.24 -12.37 -7.52
CA LEU A 37 9.93 -13.72 -7.06
C LEU A 37 9.68 -14.70 -8.20
N ALA A 38 9.09 -14.25 -9.31
CA ALA A 38 8.94 -15.08 -10.50
C ALA A 38 10.33 -15.52 -11.04
N GLY A 39 11.29 -14.60 -11.10
CA GLY A 39 12.66 -14.95 -11.46
C GLY A 39 13.31 -15.92 -10.48
N SER A 40 13.07 -15.77 -9.18
CA SER A 40 13.69 -16.62 -8.16
C SER A 40 13.06 -18.02 -8.09
N ILE A 41 11.75 -18.16 -8.33
CA ILE A 41 11.01 -19.43 -8.15
C ILE A 41 10.91 -20.21 -9.46
N PHE A 42 10.67 -19.51 -10.58
CA PHE A 42 10.44 -20.15 -11.88
C PHE A 42 11.63 -20.02 -12.85
N GLY A 43 12.68 -19.24 -12.48
CA GLY A 43 13.83 -19.01 -13.35
C GLY A 43 13.54 -18.14 -14.57
N THR A 44 12.39 -17.42 -14.56
CA THR A 44 12.01 -16.56 -15.68
C THR A 44 12.96 -15.36 -15.80
N GLN A 45 13.20 -14.90 -17.03
CA GLN A 45 13.93 -13.66 -17.24
C GLN A 45 13.12 -12.48 -16.72
N ILE A 46 13.74 -11.68 -15.85
CA ILE A 46 13.08 -10.57 -15.16
C ILE A 46 13.93 -9.30 -15.28
N TYR A 47 13.28 -8.15 -15.08
CA TYR A 47 13.97 -6.94 -14.73
C TYR A 47 14.12 -6.88 -13.21
N ARG A 48 15.32 -7.09 -12.70
CA ARG A 48 15.59 -6.98 -11.27
C ARG A 48 15.82 -5.51 -10.91
N PRO A 49 14.94 -4.87 -10.11
CA PRO A 49 15.13 -3.49 -9.66
C PRO A 49 16.42 -3.34 -8.83
N TRP A 50 16.97 -2.14 -8.82
CA TRP A 50 18.21 -1.85 -8.09
C TRP A 50 18.10 -2.19 -6.59
N GLU A 51 16.94 -2.02 -6.00
CA GLU A 51 16.64 -2.31 -4.59
C GLU A 51 16.89 -3.77 -4.20
N PHE A 52 16.87 -4.69 -5.17
CA PHE A 52 17.07 -6.14 -4.99
C PHE A 52 18.34 -6.66 -5.67
N ARG A 53 19.16 -5.78 -6.24
CA ARG A 53 20.42 -6.20 -6.86
C ARG A 53 21.46 -6.46 -5.78
N SER A 54 22.16 -7.59 -5.91
CA SER A 54 23.33 -7.95 -5.11
C SER A 54 24.39 -8.41 -6.07
N ASN A 55 25.30 -7.51 -6.46
CA ASN A 55 26.48 -7.90 -7.21
C ASN A 55 27.66 -8.00 -6.23
N LEU A 56 28.04 -9.22 -5.93
CA LEU A 56 29.15 -9.51 -5.01
C LEU A 56 30.50 -9.09 -5.61
N LEU A 57 30.57 -8.96 -6.94
CA LEU A 57 31.81 -8.64 -7.67
C LEU A 57 31.99 -7.14 -7.90
N ASP A 58 30.94 -6.34 -7.68
CA ASP A 58 30.98 -4.89 -7.88
C ASP A 58 30.66 -4.16 -6.56
N PRO A 59 31.71 -3.76 -5.81
CA PRO A 59 31.51 -3.05 -4.54
C PRO A 59 30.96 -1.63 -4.70
N THR A 60 30.92 -1.09 -5.93
CA THR A 60 30.36 0.24 -6.20
C THR A 60 28.83 0.26 -6.22
N GLN A 61 28.19 -0.91 -6.40
CA GLN A 61 26.75 -1.01 -6.37
C GLN A 61 26.20 -0.89 -4.94
N PRO A 62 25.12 -0.11 -4.75
CA PRO A 62 24.50 0.01 -3.44
C PRO A 62 24.01 -1.36 -2.94
N PRO A 63 24.09 -1.61 -1.62
CA PRO A 63 23.57 -2.86 -1.06
C PRO A 63 22.06 -2.97 -1.22
N PRO A 64 21.49 -4.20 -1.25
CA PRO A 64 20.06 -4.40 -1.32
C PRO A 64 19.33 -3.60 -0.25
N SER A 65 18.36 -2.80 -0.66
CA SER A 65 17.63 -1.86 0.21
C SER A 65 16.20 -2.31 0.52
N ARG A 66 15.78 -3.45 -0.04
CA ARG A 66 14.48 -4.09 0.24
C ARG A 66 14.67 -5.52 0.72
N THR A 67 13.88 -5.91 1.71
CA THR A 67 13.81 -7.29 2.16
C THR A 67 13.12 -8.17 1.13
N ILE A 68 13.56 -9.42 1.01
CA ILE A 68 12.85 -10.44 0.22
C ILE A 68 11.74 -11.12 1.03
N VAL A 69 11.74 -10.98 2.36
CA VAL A 69 10.80 -11.70 3.24
C VAL A 69 9.37 -11.26 3.00
N THR A 70 9.09 -9.96 2.96
CA THR A 70 7.71 -9.45 2.75
C THR A 70 7.14 -9.88 1.39
N PRO A 71 7.82 -9.65 0.25
CA PRO A 71 7.39 -10.22 -1.02
C PRO A 71 7.26 -11.74 -0.99
N GLY A 72 8.19 -12.44 -0.30
CA GLY A 72 8.17 -13.89 -0.13
C GLY A 72 6.91 -14.40 0.57
N LEU A 73 6.49 -13.72 1.64
CA LEU A 73 5.28 -14.05 2.39
C LEU A 73 3.99 -13.72 1.63
N THR A 74 4.00 -12.80 0.68
CA THR A 74 2.84 -12.40 -0.13
C THR A 74 2.82 -13.13 -1.47
N SER A 75 3.45 -12.57 -2.49
CA SER A 75 3.50 -13.14 -3.84
C SER A 75 4.26 -14.48 -3.88
N GLY A 76 5.33 -14.61 -3.08
CA GLY A 76 6.15 -15.82 -3.05
C GLY A 76 5.38 -17.04 -2.56
N SER A 77 4.59 -16.91 -1.49
CA SER A 77 3.76 -18.00 -0.97
C SER A 77 2.79 -18.52 -2.04
N SER A 78 2.19 -17.60 -2.81
CA SER A 78 1.29 -17.96 -3.91
C SER A 78 2.03 -18.65 -5.06
N TYR A 79 3.25 -18.23 -5.39
CA TYR A 79 4.06 -18.83 -6.45
C TYR A 79 4.64 -20.19 -6.06
N VAL A 80 5.03 -20.37 -4.80
CA VAL A 80 5.44 -21.68 -4.28
C VAL A 80 4.26 -22.66 -4.37
N LEU A 81 3.05 -22.23 -3.96
CA LEU A 81 1.84 -23.05 -4.12
C LEU A 81 1.60 -23.42 -5.58
N LEU A 82 1.69 -22.46 -6.51
CA LEU A 82 1.54 -22.71 -7.94
C LEU A 82 2.59 -23.69 -8.46
N SER A 83 3.85 -23.54 -8.06
CA SER A 83 4.94 -24.45 -8.44
C SER A 83 4.70 -25.86 -7.95
N VAL A 84 4.25 -26.03 -6.71
CA VAL A 84 3.93 -27.34 -6.13
C VAL A 84 2.75 -27.98 -6.87
N LEU A 85 1.67 -27.23 -7.07
CA LEU A 85 0.48 -27.73 -7.80
C LEU A 85 0.82 -28.11 -9.24
N SER A 86 1.57 -27.30 -9.96
CA SER A 86 2.02 -27.57 -11.33
C SER A 86 2.82 -28.88 -11.43
N ARG A 87 3.69 -29.15 -10.44
CA ARG A 87 4.46 -30.39 -10.38
C ARG A 87 3.59 -31.60 -10.02
N LEU A 88 2.73 -31.45 -9.00
CA LEU A 88 1.85 -32.55 -8.54
C LEU A 88 0.84 -32.98 -9.62
N CYS A 89 0.29 -32.02 -10.36
CA CYS A 89 -0.65 -32.27 -11.43
C CYS A 89 0.03 -32.58 -12.78
N ASN A 90 1.36 -32.55 -12.85
CA ASN A 90 2.14 -32.65 -14.09
C ASN A 90 1.62 -31.69 -15.20
N ALA A 91 1.32 -30.46 -14.80
CA ALA A 91 0.64 -29.47 -15.62
C ALA A 91 1.45 -28.13 -15.67
N PRO A 92 2.60 -28.09 -16.39
CA PRO A 92 3.44 -26.90 -16.49
C PRO A 92 2.69 -25.70 -17.11
N GLN A 93 1.66 -25.93 -17.91
CA GLN A 93 0.79 -24.89 -18.48
C GLN A 93 0.01 -24.09 -17.43
N MET A 94 -0.06 -24.54 -16.17
CA MET A 94 -0.61 -23.76 -15.08
C MET A 94 0.22 -22.48 -14.80
N ILE A 95 1.52 -22.51 -15.15
CA ILE A 95 2.41 -21.36 -15.00
C ILE A 95 2.26 -20.47 -16.25
N SER A 96 1.28 -19.59 -16.23
CA SER A 96 0.96 -18.65 -17.31
C SER A 96 0.98 -17.20 -16.79
N GLY A 97 1.11 -16.21 -17.65
CA GLY A 97 1.07 -14.81 -17.27
C GLY A 97 -0.19 -14.43 -16.51
N ARG A 98 -1.34 -15.05 -16.83
CA ARG A 98 -2.59 -14.86 -16.09
C ARG A 98 -2.51 -15.40 -14.68
N THR A 99 -2.03 -16.62 -14.47
CA THR A 99 -1.90 -17.19 -13.12
C THR A 99 -0.87 -16.45 -12.28
N LEU A 100 0.24 -16.04 -12.89
CA LEU A 100 1.27 -15.24 -12.24
C LEU A 100 0.77 -13.84 -11.83
N LEU A 101 -0.15 -13.24 -12.60
CA LEU A 101 -0.78 -11.96 -12.27
C LEU A 101 -1.81 -12.09 -11.15
N TYR A 102 -2.75 -13.05 -11.27
CA TYR A 102 -3.94 -13.07 -10.43
C TYR A 102 -3.77 -13.81 -9.11
N LEU A 103 -2.94 -14.85 -9.04
CA LEU A 103 -2.78 -15.64 -7.83
C LEU A 103 -2.24 -14.83 -6.64
N PRO A 104 -1.21 -13.95 -6.79
CA PRO A 104 -0.79 -13.04 -5.73
C PRO A 104 -1.90 -12.06 -5.30
N ARG A 105 -2.74 -11.60 -6.24
CA ARG A 105 -3.86 -10.72 -5.92
C ARG A 105 -4.93 -11.40 -5.07
N ILE A 106 -5.24 -12.67 -5.36
CA ILE A 106 -6.16 -13.48 -4.54
C ILE A 106 -5.59 -13.65 -3.12
N PHE A 107 -4.29 -13.95 -3.03
CA PHE A 107 -3.62 -14.10 -1.75
C PHE A 107 -3.64 -12.81 -0.92
N MET A 108 -3.36 -11.67 -1.55
CA MET A 108 -3.43 -10.36 -0.91
C MET A 108 -4.85 -9.99 -0.46
N MET A 109 -5.88 -10.35 -1.26
CA MET A 109 -7.28 -10.21 -0.84
C MET A 109 -7.55 -10.98 0.46
N GLY A 110 -7.08 -12.23 0.55
CA GLY A 110 -7.20 -13.04 1.76
C GLY A 110 -6.50 -12.38 2.96
N LEU A 111 -5.28 -11.89 2.77
CA LEU A 111 -4.51 -11.22 3.82
C LEU A 111 -5.20 -9.93 4.30
N THR A 112 -5.75 -9.14 3.39
CA THR A 112 -6.40 -7.87 3.74
C THR A 112 -7.78 -8.03 4.38
N LEU A 113 -8.40 -9.22 4.35
CA LEU A 113 -9.56 -9.54 5.18
C LEU A 113 -9.26 -9.40 6.68
N LEU A 114 -8.00 -9.58 7.08
CA LEU A 114 -7.58 -9.33 8.45
C LEU A 114 -7.79 -7.86 8.85
N VAL A 115 -7.57 -6.92 7.94
CA VAL A 115 -7.84 -5.49 8.18
C VAL A 115 -9.33 -5.26 8.43
N ASP A 116 -10.18 -5.82 7.56
CA ASP A 116 -11.64 -5.73 7.70
C ASP A 116 -12.09 -6.32 9.05
N PHE A 117 -11.60 -7.50 9.38
CA PHE A 117 -11.91 -8.18 10.64
C PHE A 117 -11.50 -7.35 11.86
N ILE A 118 -10.29 -6.80 11.87
CA ILE A 118 -9.78 -5.97 12.97
C ILE A 118 -10.64 -4.70 13.13
N LEU A 119 -10.87 -3.96 12.04
CA LEU A 119 -11.63 -2.71 12.09
C LEU A 119 -13.08 -2.94 12.55
N LEU A 120 -13.72 -3.99 12.08
CA LEU A 120 -15.07 -4.36 12.51
C LEU A 120 -15.11 -4.82 13.98
N SER A 121 -14.09 -5.57 14.43
CA SER A 121 -13.95 -6.00 15.82
C SER A 121 -13.75 -4.81 16.75
N LEU A 122 -12.93 -3.82 16.35
CA LEU A 122 -12.73 -2.60 17.13
C LEU A 122 -14.02 -1.78 17.25
N CYS A 123 -14.84 -1.71 16.20
CA CYS A 123 -16.13 -1.03 16.25
C CYS A 123 -17.20 -1.78 17.07
N SER A 124 -17.06 -3.09 17.24
CA SER A 124 -18.03 -3.95 17.95
C SER A 124 -17.62 -4.25 19.40
N SER A 125 -16.42 -3.87 19.80
CA SER A 125 -15.86 -4.20 21.13
C SER A 125 -16.55 -3.42 22.25
N PRO A 126 -16.95 -4.07 23.38
CA PRO A 126 -17.50 -3.39 24.55
C PRO A 126 -16.53 -2.36 25.18
N ALA A 127 -15.23 -2.55 25.02
CA ALA A 127 -14.21 -1.61 25.50
C ALA A 127 -14.20 -0.31 24.67
N ALA A 128 -14.41 -0.41 23.36
CA ALA A 128 -14.60 0.76 22.50
C ALA A 128 -15.89 1.51 22.87
N ALA A 129 -16.92 0.78 23.30
CA ALA A 129 -18.17 1.30 23.84
C ALA A 129 -17.99 2.12 25.09
N ALA A 130 -17.31 1.57 26.06
CA ALA A 130 -17.05 2.24 27.33
C ALA A 130 -16.23 3.53 27.12
N ALA A 131 -15.25 3.52 26.21
CA ALA A 131 -14.45 4.70 25.88
C ALA A 131 -15.30 5.78 25.15
N ALA A 132 -16.19 5.39 24.25
CA ALA A 132 -17.10 6.31 23.57
C ALA A 132 -18.17 6.88 24.54
N ALA A 133 -18.70 6.05 25.45
CA ALA A 133 -19.65 6.47 26.48
C ALA A 133 -19.01 7.42 27.50
N ALA A 134 -17.78 7.15 27.95
CA ALA A 134 -17.05 8.02 28.86
C ALA A 134 -16.77 9.40 28.24
N ALA A 135 -16.46 9.44 26.94
CA ALA A 135 -16.31 10.71 26.20
C ALA A 135 -17.65 11.48 26.06
N THR A 136 -18.79 10.78 26.11
CA THR A 136 -20.12 11.40 26.03
C THR A 136 -20.62 11.88 27.39
N VAL A 137 -20.29 11.16 28.48
CA VAL A 137 -20.66 11.54 29.86
C VAL A 137 -19.89 12.77 30.35
N ALA A 138 -18.71 13.04 29.82
CA ALA A 138 -18.00 14.30 30.07
C ALA A 138 -18.73 15.53 29.46
N ALA A 139 -19.76 15.34 28.65
CA ALA A 139 -20.51 16.36 27.93
C ALA A 139 -22.01 16.33 28.23
N ILE A 140 -22.47 16.31 29.52
CA ILE A 140 -23.87 16.56 29.94
C ILE A 140 -24.83 15.35 29.89
N SER A 141 -25.37 15.00 31.10
CA SER A 141 -26.62 14.28 31.38
C SER A 141 -26.58 12.78 31.74
N PRO A 142 -27.59 12.27 32.49
CA PRO A 142 -27.52 11.01 33.24
C PRO A 142 -27.45 9.76 32.38
N PRO A 143 -27.11 8.58 32.96
CA PRO A 143 -26.73 7.41 32.18
C PRO A 143 -27.91 6.87 31.37
N ALA A 144 -27.69 6.83 30.05
CA ALA A 144 -28.60 6.17 29.13
C ALA A 144 -28.68 4.67 29.44
N SER A 145 -29.87 4.10 29.40
CA SER A 145 -30.14 2.69 29.63
C SER A 145 -29.31 1.75 28.75
N SER A 146 -29.01 0.56 29.20
CA SER A 146 -28.17 -0.45 28.52
C SER A 146 -28.60 -0.79 27.08
N THR A 147 -29.84 -0.58 26.73
CA THR A 147 -30.40 -0.75 25.37
C THR A 147 -29.88 0.26 24.37
N THR A 148 -29.58 1.49 24.78
CA THR A 148 -29.08 2.56 23.89
C THR A 148 -27.65 2.30 23.45
N THR A 149 -26.83 1.69 24.30
CA THR A 149 -25.43 1.36 23.96
C THR A 149 -25.33 0.27 22.91
N HIS A 150 -26.13 -0.79 22.97
CA HIS A 150 -26.16 -1.85 21.95
C HIS A 150 -26.58 -1.35 20.56
N HIS A 151 -27.51 -0.38 20.50
CA HIS A 151 -27.96 0.18 19.22
C HIS A 151 -26.89 1.05 18.55
N THR A 152 -26.14 1.82 19.31
CA THR A 152 -25.05 2.68 18.78
C THR A 152 -23.86 1.87 18.25
N HIS A 153 -23.56 0.69 18.85
CA HIS A 153 -22.49 -0.18 18.35
C HIS A 153 -22.81 -0.82 17.02
N ASN A 154 -24.04 -1.29 16.86
CA ASN A 154 -24.45 -1.90 15.60
C ASN A 154 -24.43 -0.89 14.45
N THR A 155 -24.71 0.39 14.75
CA THR A 155 -24.63 1.47 13.75
C THR A 155 -23.20 1.85 13.38
N GLN A 156 -22.25 1.90 14.34
CA GLN A 156 -20.85 2.20 14.03
C GLN A 156 -20.20 1.10 13.19
N ALA A 157 -20.41 -0.17 13.54
CA ALA A 157 -19.92 -1.29 12.74
C ALA A 157 -20.51 -1.29 11.31
N ASN A 158 -21.79 -0.89 11.17
CA ASN A 158 -22.38 -0.77 9.85
C ASN A 158 -21.76 0.38 9.05
N THR A 159 -21.54 1.55 9.65
CA THR A 159 -20.84 2.66 8.99
C THR A 159 -19.43 2.25 8.56
N MET A 160 -18.69 1.53 9.41
CA MET A 160 -17.37 0.99 9.06
C MET A 160 -17.47 0.08 7.82
N LYS A 161 -18.46 -0.82 7.76
CA LYS A 161 -18.67 -1.67 6.58
C LYS A 161 -18.92 -0.86 5.32
N TYR A 162 -19.75 0.20 5.40
CA TYR A 162 -20.01 1.08 4.25
C TYR A 162 -18.75 1.80 3.79
N LEU A 163 -17.99 2.37 4.71
CA LEU A 163 -16.77 3.11 4.39
C LEU A 163 -15.69 2.20 3.78
N LEU A 164 -15.48 0.99 4.34
CA LEU A 164 -14.56 -0.01 3.78
C LEU A 164 -15.01 -0.47 2.40
N ALA A 165 -16.29 -0.76 2.29
CA ALA A 165 -16.90 -1.29 1.09
C ALA A 165 -16.79 -0.36 -0.10
N THR A 166 -16.97 0.91 0.13
CA THR A 166 -16.98 1.93 -0.92
C THR A 166 -15.63 2.57 -1.13
N SER A 167 -14.64 2.32 -0.27
CA SER A 167 -13.29 2.89 -0.39
C SER A 167 -12.59 2.43 -1.67
N TRP A 168 -12.27 3.37 -2.55
CA TRP A 168 -11.47 3.08 -3.74
C TRP A 168 -10.06 2.58 -3.38
N VAL A 169 -9.51 3.07 -2.27
CA VAL A 169 -8.21 2.61 -1.74
C VAL A 169 -8.30 1.13 -1.37
N ALA A 170 -9.32 0.73 -0.59
CA ALA A 170 -9.50 -0.67 -0.20
C ALA A 170 -9.76 -1.57 -1.42
N THR A 171 -10.52 -1.08 -2.41
CA THR A 171 -10.83 -1.86 -3.62
C THR A 171 -9.64 -1.98 -4.55
N SER A 172 -8.84 -0.92 -4.71
CA SER A 172 -7.74 -0.91 -5.68
C SER A 172 -6.40 -1.40 -5.12
N TYR A 173 -6.06 -1.07 -3.87
CA TYR A 173 -4.75 -1.41 -3.29
C TYR A 173 -4.74 -2.73 -2.51
N PHE A 174 -5.84 -3.12 -1.85
CA PHE A 174 -5.85 -4.34 -1.04
C PHE A 174 -5.52 -5.60 -1.82
N PRO A 175 -6.02 -5.80 -3.04
CA PRO A 175 -5.69 -6.99 -3.83
C PRO A 175 -4.28 -6.95 -4.42
N ARG A 176 -3.59 -5.83 -4.37
CA ARG A 176 -2.28 -5.67 -5.02
C ARG A 176 -1.13 -5.81 -4.02
N PRO A 177 -0.04 -6.52 -4.38
CA PRO A 177 1.07 -6.80 -3.47
C PRO A 177 2.03 -5.60 -3.32
N PHE A 178 1.47 -4.41 -3.04
CA PHE A 178 2.25 -3.24 -2.68
C PHE A 178 2.85 -3.38 -1.28
N SER A 179 4.08 -2.96 -1.12
CA SER A 179 4.72 -2.85 0.21
C SER A 179 3.92 -1.93 1.15
N ASN A 180 3.28 -0.87 0.61
CA ASN A 180 2.39 0.02 1.37
C ASN A 180 1.11 -0.67 1.86
N THR A 181 0.55 -1.61 1.09
CA THR A 181 -0.58 -2.44 1.56
C THR A 181 -0.16 -3.34 2.72
N CYS A 182 1.04 -3.93 2.66
CA CYS A 182 1.59 -4.72 3.77
C CYS A 182 1.85 -3.86 5.02
N GLU A 183 2.32 -2.61 4.85
CA GLU A 183 2.46 -1.60 5.90
C GLU A 183 1.11 -1.29 6.57
N LEU A 184 0.04 -1.14 5.77
CA LEU A 184 -1.33 -0.93 6.25
C LEU A 184 -1.82 -2.15 7.06
N VAL A 185 -1.59 -3.37 6.58
CA VAL A 185 -1.93 -4.61 7.31
C VAL A 185 -1.19 -4.67 8.65
N ALA A 186 0.09 -4.31 8.67
CA ALA A 186 0.89 -4.27 9.89
C ALA A 186 0.34 -3.23 10.89
N LEU A 187 -0.05 -2.03 10.43
CA LEU A 187 -0.64 -1.01 11.29
C LEU A 187 -2.00 -1.43 11.84
N ALA A 188 -2.86 -2.03 11.02
CA ALA A 188 -4.13 -2.61 11.48
C ALA A 188 -3.88 -3.69 12.54
N GLY A 189 -2.90 -4.58 12.32
CA GLY A 189 -2.46 -5.58 13.29
C GLY A 189 -1.99 -4.96 14.60
N ALA A 190 -1.22 -3.86 14.53
CA ALA A 190 -0.76 -3.14 15.73
C ALA A 190 -1.93 -2.54 16.52
N PHE A 191 -2.91 -1.92 15.87
CA PHE A 191 -4.14 -1.45 16.51
C PHE A 191 -4.94 -2.62 17.11
N GLY A 192 -5.10 -3.72 16.37
CA GLY A 192 -5.79 -4.92 16.83
C GLY A 192 -5.15 -5.52 18.09
N VAL A 193 -3.83 -5.75 18.06
CA VAL A 193 -3.08 -6.30 19.21
C VAL A 193 -3.13 -5.36 20.40
N LEU A 194 -2.95 -4.04 20.18
CA LEU A 194 -3.00 -3.05 21.26
C LEU A 194 -4.37 -2.98 21.94
N LEU A 195 -5.45 -3.01 21.16
CA LEU A 195 -6.79 -2.65 21.62
C LEU A 195 -7.69 -3.86 21.93
N LEU A 196 -7.45 -5.02 21.29
CA LEU A 196 -8.27 -6.24 21.48
C LEU A 196 -7.60 -7.28 22.38
N CYS A 197 -6.26 -7.29 22.50
CA CYS A 197 -5.55 -8.25 23.32
C CYS A 197 -5.36 -7.73 24.76
N SER A 198 -5.45 -8.63 25.73
CA SER A 198 -5.21 -8.30 27.14
C SER A 198 -3.80 -7.77 27.38
N PRO A 199 -3.64 -6.75 28.26
CA PRO A 199 -2.33 -6.23 28.63
C PRO A 199 -1.43 -7.33 29.21
N GLY A 200 -0.17 -7.40 28.73
CA GLY A 200 0.78 -8.41 29.22
C GLY A 200 2.02 -8.55 28.34
N LYS A 201 2.92 -9.44 28.74
CA LYS A 201 4.21 -9.69 28.07
C LYS A 201 4.02 -10.09 26.59
N VAL A 202 3.10 -11.02 26.33
CA VAL A 202 2.84 -11.54 24.97
C VAL A 202 2.37 -10.44 24.04
N ARG A 203 1.47 -9.54 24.51
CA ARG A 203 1.02 -8.39 23.73
C ARG A 203 2.17 -7.46 23.37
N SER A 204 3.05 -7.15 24.34
CA SER A 204 4.22 -6.27 24.10
C SER A 204 5.19 -6.92 23.12
N MET A 205 5.46 -8.23 23.25
CA MET A 205 6.29 -8.97 22.29
C MET A 205 5.69 -8.96 20.89
N ALA A 206 4.38 -9.25 20.77
CA ALA A 206 3.67 -9.23 19.48
C ALA A 206 3.75 -7.85 18.79
N LEU A 207 3.61 -6.76 19.56
CA LEU A 207 3.78 -5.40 19.02
C LEU A 207 5.22 -5.14 18.56
N GLY A 208 6.21 -5.66 19.29
CA GLY A 208 7.61 -5.61 18.86
C GLY A 208 7.85 -6.39 17.56
N CYS A 209 7.26 -7.58 17.42
CA CYS A 209 7.32 -8.35 16.16
C CYS A 209 6.69 -7.56 15.01
N ILE A 210 5.50 -6.96 15.22
CA ILE A 210 4.83 -6.15 14.20
C ILE A 210 5.66 -4.93 13.81
N LEU A 211 6.30 -4.26 14.78
CA LEU A 211 7.22 -3.16 14.50
C LEU A 211 8.35 -3.60 13.57
N ALA A 212 9.00 -4.74 13.84
CA ALA A 212 10.07 -5.25 13.00
C ALA A 212 9.56 -5.63 11.60
N VAL A 213 8.46 -6.39 11.50
CA VAL A 213 7.85 -6.75 10.21
C VAL A 213 7.54 -5.51 9.37
N GLY A 214 6.88 -4.53 9.97
CA GLY A 214 6.53 -3.29 9.27
C GLY A 214 7.76 -2.49 8.84
N THR A 215 8.78 -2.38 9.71
CA THR A 215 10.03 -1.66 9.41
C THR A 215 10.83 -2.33 8.28
N PHE A 216 10.88 -3.68 8.26
CA PHE A 216 11.50 -4.40 7.15
C PHE A 216 10.69 -4.29 5.86
N THR A 217 9.37 -4.22 5.95
CA THR A 217 8.51 -3.95 4.79
C THR A 217 8.80 -2.57 4.21
N ARG A 218 8.82 -1.54 5.07
CA ARG A 218 9.20 -0.16 4.75
C ARG A 218 9.76 0.52 5.99
N PHE A 219 10.93 1.14 5.91
CA PHE A 219 11.54 1.81 7.07
C PHE A 219 10.67 2.94 7.63
N THR A 220 9.76 3.51 6.82
CA THR A 220 8.77 4.54 7.21
C THR A 220 7.74 4.03 8.22
N PHE A 221 7.56 2.71 8.38
CA PHE A 221 6.58 2.14 9.30
C PHE A 221 6.77 2.58 10.75
N VAL A 222 8.00 2.85 11.16
CA VAL A 222 8.32 3.37 12.50
C VAL A 222 7.50 4.62 12.82
N VAL A 223 7.28 5.48 11.84
CA VAL A 223 6.51 6.72 11.98
C VAL A 223 5.05 6.44 12.33
N TYR A 224 4.44 5.44 11.70
CA TYR A 224 3.06 5.02 11.99
C TYR A 224 2.93 4.29 13.32
N PHE A 225 3.95 3.52 13.67
CA PHE A 225 3.93 2.69 14.87
C PHE A 225 4.19 3.48 16.15
N LEU A 226 4.96 4.58 16.10
CA LEU A 226 5.36 5.32 17.29
C LEU A 226 4.18 5.74 18.19
N PRO A 227 3.06 6.29 17.69
CA PRO A 227 1.87 6.58 18.49
C PRO A 227 1.29 5.36 19.20
N VAL A 228 1.32 4.18 18.56
CA VAL A 228 0.89 2.90 19.15
C VAL A 228 1.81 2.48 20.29
N GLY A 229 3.12 2.60 20.08
CA GLY A 229 4.13 2.32 21.11
C GLY A 229 4.00 3.24 22.33
N VAL A 230 3.78 4.53 22.10
CA VAL A 230 3.51 5.50 23.19
C VAL A 230 2.25 5.11 23.96
N ALA A 231 1.15 4.79 23.29
CA ALA A 231 -0.09 4.38 23.94
C ALA A 231 0.08 3.08 24.76
N LEU A 232 0.88 2.13 24.27
CA LEU A 232 1.22 0.89 25.00
C LEU A 232 1.92 1.20 26.33
N VAL A 233 2.94 2.06 26.32
CA VAL A 233 3.70 2.43 27.52
C VAL A 233 2.81 3.19 28.51
N LEU A 234 2.04 4.18 28.04
CA LEU A 234 1.14 4.97 28.88
C LEU A 234 0.03 4.13 29.51
N GLN A 235 -0.53 3.16 28.78
CA GLN A 235 -1.55 2.24 29.34
C GLN A 235 -0.98 1.37 30.45
N HIS A 236 0.22 0.85 30.26
CA HIS A 236 0.86 0.00 31.26
C HIS A 236 1.18 0.78 32.54
N ASP A 237 1.66 2.02 32.41
CA ASP A 237 1.87 2.93 33.57
C ASP A 237 0.56 3.16 34.33
N ALA A 238 -0.53 3.45 33.64
CA ALA A 238 -1.86 3.63 34.24
C ALA A 238 -2.36 2.37 34.99
N LEU A 239 -2.17 1.18 34.40
CA LEU A 239 -2.54 -0.09 35.01
C LEU A 239 -1.73 -0.38 36.27
N HIS A 240 -0.43 -0.09 36.23
CA HIS A 240 0.46 -0.30 37.38
C HIS A 240 0.08 0.62 38.56
N LEU A 241 -0.22 1.88 38.31
CA LEU A 241 -0.71 2.82 39.33
C LEU A 241 -1.99 2.34 39.97
N ARG A 242 -2.94 1.84 39.19
CA ARG A 242 -4.20 1.30 39.70
C ARG A 242 -4.01 0.09 40.59
N GLN A 243 -3.08 -0.79 40.25
CA GLN A 243 -2.75 -1.96 41.10
C GLN A 243 -2.09 -1.53 42.40
N PHE A 244 -1.25 -0.51 42.37
CA PHE A 244 -0.62 0.05 43.56
C PHE A 244 -1.65 0.69 44.50
N ASP A 245 -2.56 1.52 43.98
CA ASP A 245 -3.63 2.16 44.77
C ASP A 245 -4.56 1.13 45.42
N ARG A 246 -4.89 0.02 44.74
CA ARG A 246 -5.67 -1.06 45.31
C ARG A 246 -4.95 -1.76 46.46
N ARG A 247 -3.65 -2.08 46.27
CA ARG A 247 -2.84 -2.72 47.32
C ARG A 247 -2.64 -1.81 48.53
N ALA A 248 -2.55 -0.49 48.32
CA ALA A 248 -2.45 0.49 49.40
C ALA A 248 -3.76 0.58 50.22
N LYS A 249 -4.93 0.50 49.54
CA LYS A 249 -6.24 0.47 50.21
C LYS A 249 -6.49 -0.81 51.00
N ASP A 250 -5.97 -1.95 50.52
CA ASP A 250 -6.14 -3.24 51.16
C ASP A 250 -5.24 -3.41 52.42
N ARG A 251 -4.26 -2.52 52.60
CA ARG A 251 -3.28 -2.59 53.71
C ARG A 251 -3.45 -1.43 54.63
N ASP A 252 -4.43 -0.93 55.12
CA ASP A 252 -4.64 0.17 56.09
C ASP A 252 -3.42 1.06 56.49
N ASP A 253 -2.24 0.83 55.88
CA ASP A 253 -0.95 1.50 56.15
C ASP A 253 -0.77 2.74 55.31
N VAL A 254 -1.57 3.81 55.55
CA VAL A 254 -1.68 4.96 54.65
C VAL A 254 -0.65 6.08 54.90
N PHE A 255 0.29 5.97 55.87
CA PHE A 255 0.86 7.25 56.33
C PHE A 255 2.33 7.60 56.07
N GLN A 256 3.20 6.83 55.46
CA GLN A 256 4.60 7.26 55.40
C GLN A 256 5.51 6.99 54.18
N SER A 257 5.06 6.56 53.03
CA SER A 257 6.02 6.35 51.91
C SER A 257 5.66 6.96 50.57
N GLN A 258 4.98 8.12 50.54
CA GLN A 258 4.42 8.69 49.31
C GLN A 258 5.39 9.43 48.37
N GLY A 259 6.64 9.65 48.71
CA GLY A 259 7.50 10.56 47.94
C GLY A 259 8.39 9.90 46.85
N ASN A 260 9.08 8.81 47.21
CA ASN A 260 10.18 8.32 46.36
C ASN A 260 9.94 6.92 45.72
N SER A 261 9.00 6.12 46.22
CA SER A 261 8.79 4.77 45.72
C SER A 261 7.95 4.70 44.42
N THR A 262 7.10 5.70 44.19
CA THR A 262 6.21 5.73 43.03
C THR A 262 6.95 6.01 41.69
N GLY A 263 8.01 6.79 41.71
CA GLY A 263 8.81 7.09 40.52
C GLY A 263 9.61 5.89 40.02
N SER A 264 10.29 5.18 40.96
CA SER A 264 11.10 3.99 40.63
C SER A 264 10.27 2.85 40.06
N THR A 265 9.10 2.57 40.66
CA THR A 265 8.20 1.49 40.21
C THR A 265 7.56 1.76 38.84
N ARG A 266 7.28 3.02 38.50
CA ARG A 266 6.80 3.44 37.17
C ARG A 266 7.85 3.18 36.09
N VAL A 267 9.09 3.60 36.34
CA VAL A 267 10.21 3.39 35.41
C VAL A 267 10.44 1.88 35.18
N GLN A 268 10.35 1.07 36.24
CA GLN A 268 10.47 -0.39 36.13
C GLN A 268 9.33 -0.99 35.31
N ALA A 269 8.09 -0.57 35.53
CA ALA A 269 6.93 -1.06 34.79
C ALA A 269 7.02 -0.71 33.29
N ALA A 270 7.33 0.54 32.97
CA ALA A 270 7.57 0.98 31.58
C ALA A 270 8.75 0.23 30.94
N GLY A 271 9.83 0.02 31.73
CA GLY A 271 11.01 -0.73 31.28
C GLY A 271 10.67 -2.18 30.90
N GLN A 272 9.79 -2.86 31.65
CA GLN A 272 9.36 -4.22 31.31
C GLN A 272 8.60 -4.30 30.00
N VAL A 273 7.70 -3.36 29.73
CA VAL A 273 6.96 -3.30 28.45
C VAL A 273 7.90 -3.08 27.27
N VAL A 274 8.82 -2.13 27.43
CA VAL A 274 9.85 -1.84 26.42
C VAL A 274 10.75 -3.05 26.19
N LEU A 275 11.18 -3.72 27.27
CA LEU A 275 12.02 -4.93 27.19
C LEU A 275 11.33 -6.05 26.41
N HIS A 276 10.06 -6.37 26.72
CA HIS A 276 9.34 -7.42 26.01
C HIS A 276 9.08 -7.03 24.54
N GLY A 277 8.75 -5.77 24.27
CA GLY A 277 8.65 -5.26 22.89
C GLY A 277 9.99 -5.36 22.14
N PHE A 278 11.08 -5.01 22.80
CA PHE A 278 12.43 -5.12 22.25
C PHE A 278 12.81 -6.57 21.92
N ILE A 279 12.50 -7.53 22.82
CA ILE A 279 12.73 -8.97 22.56
C ILE A 279 11.99 -9.41 21.30
N GLY A 280 10.69 -9.06 21.17
CA GLY A 280 9.92 -9.38 19.96
C GLY A 280 10.49 -8.73 18.70
N ALA A 281 10.92 -7.47 18.78
CA ALA A 281 11.52 -6.77 17.65
C ALA A 281 12.87 -7.38 17.25
N VAL A 282 13.77 -7.66 18.20
CA VAL A 282 15.11 -8.21 17.92
C VAL A 282 15.01 -9.61 17.33
N THR A 283 14.17 -10.49 17.89
CA THR A 283 14.01 -11.86 17.36
C THR A 283 13.50 -11.84 15.92
N THR A 284 12.49 -11.02 15.63
CA THR A 284 11.97 -10.89 14.28
C THR A 284 12.99 -10.27 13.33
N THR A 285 13.69 -9.21 13.76
CA THR A 285 14.78 -8.59 12.99
C THR A 285 15.86 -9.60 12.65
N ALA A 286 16.29 -10.43 13.61
CA ALA A 286 17.30 -11.46 13.37
C ALA A 286 16.86 -12.47 12.31
N CYS A 287 15.57 -12.90 12.34
CA CYS A 287 15.01 -13.77 11.31
C CYS A 287 15.06 -13.11 9.92
N PHE A 288 14.63 -11.85 9.80
CA PHE A 288 14.64 -11.13 8.52
C PHE A 288 16.05 -10.96 7.99
N VAL A 289 16.99 -10.52 8.83
CA VAL A 289 18.41 -10.36 8.46
C VAL A 289 19.01 -11.69 8.02
N CYS A 290 18.69 -12.79 8.70
CA CYS A 290 19.16 -14.12 8.33
C CYS A 290 18.65 -14.51 6.92
N VAL A 291 17.34 -14.39 6.67
CA VAL A 291 16.75 -14.73 5.37
C VAL A 291 17.30 -13.83 4.26
N ASP A 292 17.36 -12.51 4.47
CA ASP A 292 17.90 -11.56 3.50
C ASP A 292 19.37 -11.85 3.20
N THR A 293 20.19 -12.15 4.23
CA THR A 293 21.61 -12.48 4.08
C THR A 293 21.81 -13.74 3.26
N VAL A 294 21.01 -14.79 3.50
CA VAL A 294 21.07 -16.04 2.72
C VAL A 294 20.62 -15.79 1.29
N TYR A 295 19.54 -15.06 1.07
CA TYR A 295 19.01 -14.79 -0.27
C TYR A 295 19.97 -13.94 -1.13
N PHE A 296 20.55 -12.88 -0.55
CA PHE A 296 21.44 -11.97 -1.26
C PHE A 296 22.89 -12.41 -1.29
N GLY A 297 23.27 -13.45 -0.53
CA GLY A 297 24.65 -13.95 -0.43
C GLY A 297 25.62 -13.00 0.31
N ARG A 298 25.11 -11.96 0.98
CA ARG A 298 25.88 -10.96 1.75
C ARG A 298 25.09 -10.48 2.95
N PHE A 299 25.78 -10.08 4.01
CA PHE A 299 25.13 -9.53 5.20
C PHE A 299 24.27 -8.31 4.83
N THR A 300 22.96 -8.40 5.09
CA THR A 300 21.98 -7.43 4.62
C THR A 300 21.02 -7.02 5.72
N ILE A 301 21.00 -5.73 6.03
CA ILE A 301 19.98 -5.09 6.88
C ILE A 301 19.20 -4.12 5.99
N ALA A 302 18.20 -4.63 5.27
CA ALA A 302 17.49 -3.90 4.24
C ALA A 302 16.92 -2.53 4.70
N PRO A 303 16.28 -2.37 5.88
CA PRO A 303 15.80 -1.07 6.35
C PRO A 303 16.91 -0.05 6.57
N LEU A 304 18.08 -0.47 7.07
CA LEU A 304 19.24 0.40 7.27
C LEU A 304 19.79 0.87 5.93
N ASN A 305 19.96 -0.04 4.98
CA ASN A 305 20.43 0.29 3.64
C ASN A 305 19.49 1.27 2.93
N ASN A 306 18.17 1.06 3.09
CA ASN A 306 17.16 1.96 2.53
C ASN A 306 17.21 3.35 3.20
N ALA A 307 17.34 3.41 4.51
CA ALA A 307 17.46 4.68 5.23
C ALA A 307 18.72 5.44 4.78
N LEU A 308 19.88 4.78 4.69
CA LEU A 308 21.13 5.39 4.24
C LEU A 308 21.04 5.91 2.80
N TYR A 309 20.40 5.14 1.89
CA TYR A 309 20.14 5.59 0.52
C TYR A 309 19.32 6.88 0.48
N ASN A 310 18.24 6.95 1.29
CA ASN A 310 17.33 8.11 1.35
C ASN A 310 17.90 9.31 2.14
N MET A 311 18.98 9.14 2.90
CA MET A 311 19.69 10.27 3.52
C MET A 311 20.52 11.08 2.51
N ASN A 312 20.85 10.50 1.37
CA ASN A 312 21.56 11.19 0.31
C ASN A 312 20.59 12.00 -0.56
N SER A 313 20.72 13.33 -0.55
CA SER A 313 19.84 14.22 -1.29
C SER A 313 19.92 14.09 -2.82
N SER A 314 21.08 13.65 -3.36
CA SER A 314 21.22 13.39 -4.80
C SER A 314 20.34 12.22 -5.26
N ASN A 315 20.29 11.14 -4.46
CA ASN A 315 19.43 9.98 -4.77
C ASN A 315 17.93 10.35 -4.74
N LEU A 316 17.55 11.22 -3.78
CA LEU A 316 16.15 11.69 -3.68
C LEU A 316 15.74 12.58 -4.86
N ALA A 317 16.67 13.35 -5.41
CA ALA A 317 16.39 14.22 -6.56
C ALA A 317 16.02 13.43 -7.82
N GLU A 318 16.55 12.21 -7.98
CA GLU A 318 16.19 11.31 -9.10
C GLU A 318 14.72 10.85 -9.05
N HIS A 319 14.12 10.83 -7.86
CA HIS A 319 12.72 10.43 -7.66
C HIS A 319 11.73 11.62 -7.66
N GLY A 320 12.22 12.84 -7.83
CA GLY A 320 11.43 14.07 -7.81
C GLY A 320 11.30 14.69 -6.41
N ILE A 321 11.37 16.01 -6.37
CA ILE A 321 11.24 16.81 -5.15
C ILE A 321 9.87 17.47 -5.12
N HIS A 322 9.17 17.34 -4.00
CA HIS A 322 7.82 17.85 -3.81
C HIS A 322 7.74 18.89 -2.69
N PRO A 323 6.77 19.84 -2.75
CA PRO A 323 6.56 20.79 -1.67
C PRO A 323 6.05 20.08 -0.41
N ARG A 324 6.46 20.56 0.76
CA ARG A 324 6.15 19.93 2.06
C ARG A 324 4.66 19.82 2.38
N TRP A 325 3.83 20.66 1.79
CA TRP A 325 2.38 20.67 2.00
C TRP A 325 1.63 19.60 1.16
N LEU A 326 2.31 18.92 0.21
CA LEU A 326 1.67 18.02 -0.76
C LEU A 326 0.88 16.90 -0.06
N HIS A 327 1.46 16.28 0.97
CA HIS A 327 0.77 15.24 1.73
C HIS A 327 -0.51 15.75 2.40
N CYS A 328 -0.46 16.93 3.04
CA CYS A 328 -1.59 17.49 3.76
C CYS A 328 -2.72 17.97 2.83
N LEU A 329 -2.37 18.68 1.74
CA LEU A 329 -3.36 19.37 0.92
C LEU A 329 -3.79 18.58 -0.32
N VAL A 330 -2.98 17.64 -0.81
CA VAL A 330 -3.30 16.88 -2.03
C VAL A 330 -3.43 15.39 -1.75
N ASN A 331 -2.37 14.75 -1.26
CA ASN A 331 -2.33 13.30 -1.18
C ASN A 331 -3.40 12.70 -0.23
N MET A 332 -3.64 13.35 0.91
CA MET A 332 -4.74 12.97 1.82
C MET A 332 -6.10 13.06 1.14
N HIS A 333 -6.33 14.13 0.34
CA HIS A 333 -7.61 14.31 -0.35
C HIS A 333 -7.78 13.34 -1.51
N VAL A 334 -6.71 13.03 -2.23
CA VAL A 334 -6.74 12.00 -3.29
C VAL A 334 -7.08 10.63 -2.70
N LEU A 335 -6.51 10.26 -1.56
CA LEU A 335 -6.77 8.94 -0.96
C LEU A 335 -8.11 8.84 -0.26
N PHE A 336 -8.47 9.83 0.54
CA PHE A 336 -9.61 9.73 1.48
C PHE A 336 -10.74 10.73 1.19
N GLY A 337 -10.55 11.67 0.28
CA GLY A 337 -11.56 12.62 -0.19
C GLY A 337 -12.28 13.37 0.92
N PRO A 338 -13.62 13.28 0.97
CA PRO A 338 -14.42 13.96 1.98
C PRO A 338 -14.08 13.55 3.42
N LEU A 339 -13.57 12.33 3.64
CA LEU A 339 -13.14 11.86 4.96
C LEU A 339 -11.91 12.62 5.46
N THR A 340 -11.07 13.16 4.58
CA THR A 340 -9.96 14.03 4.97
C THR A 340 -10.46 15.32 5.63
N LEU A 341 -11.44 15.99 5.01
CA LEU A 341 -12.04 17.20 5.55
C LEU A 341 -12.69 16.93 6.91
N LEU A 342 -13.41 15.81 7.01
CA LEU A 342 -14.03 15.39 8.27
C LEU A 342 -12.96 15.14 9.35
N THR A 343 -11.88 14.44 9.00
CA THR A 343 -10.76 14.15 9.91
C THR A 343 -10.09 15.43 10.41
N TYR A 344 -9.82 16.37 9.51
CA TYR A 344 -9.23 17.67 9.88
C TYR A 344 -10.17 18.49 10.76
N GLY A 345 -11.47 18.51 10.45
CA GLY A 345 -12.48 19.17 11.28
C GLY A 345 -12.53 18.58 12.70
N ILE A 346 -12.48 17.26 12.84
CA ILE A 346 -12.46 16.58 14.14
C ILE A 346 -11.16 16.91 14.91
N LEU A 347 -10.02 16.91 14.23
CA LEU A 347 -8.75 17.27 14.85
C LEU A 347 -8.76 18.71 15.37
N LEU A 348 -9.20 19.67 14.56
CA LEU A 348 -9.32 21.06 14.95
C LEU A 348 -10.30 21.27 16.11
N GLU A 349 -11.46 20.59 16.09
CA GLU A 349 -12.42 20.61 17.19
C GLU A 349 -11.80 20.10 18.50
N ARG A 350 -11.05 19.00 18.45
CA ARG A 350 -10.37 18.44 19.62
C ARG A 350 -9.32 19.41 20.15
N LEU A 351 -8.51 20.00 19.30
CA LEU A 351 -7.51 20.99 19.69
C LEU A 351 -8.15 22.24 20.30
N TYR A 352 -9.24 22.74 19.71
CA TYR A 352 -10.00 23.88 20.25
C TYR A 352 -10.54 23.60 21.65
N ARG A 353 -11.19 22.44 21.84
CA ARG A 353 -11.73 22.03 23.14
C ARG A 353 -10.64 21.90 24.20
N CYS A 354 -9.47 21.33 23.86
CA CYS A 354 -8.36 21.23 24.76
C CYS A 354 -7.86 22.59 25.26
N LYS A 355 -7.87 23.60 24.39
CA LYS A 355 -7.42 24.95 24.73
C LYS A 355 -8.44 25.70 25.60
N HIS A 356 -9.74 25.47 25.41
CA HIS A 356 -10.82 26.27 26.00
C HIS A 356 -11.61 25.55 27.10
N THR A 357 -11.33 24.28 27.42
CA THR A 357 -11.99 23.63 28.55
C THR A 357 -11.47 24.27 29.85
N PRO A 358 -12.33 24.92 30.65
CA PRO A 358 -11.89 25.48 31.92
C PRO A 358 -11.42 24.34 32.82
N LYS A 359 -10.22 24.50 33.39
CA LYS A 359 -9.68 23.58 34.42
C LYS A 359 -10.65 23.64 35.60
N ARG A 360 -11.59 22.68 35.68
CA ARG A 360 -12.39 22.46 36.88
C ARG A 360 -11.43 21.98 37.96
N SER A 361 -10.81 22.90 38.66
CA SER A 361 -10.13 22.66 39.93
C SER A 361 -11.21 22.35 40.96
N ALA A 362 -11.38 21.07 41.28
CA ALA A 362 -12.02 20.70 42.51
C ALA A 362 -11.15 21.28 43.66
N PRO A 363 -11.72 21.95 44.66
CA PRO A 363 -10.96 22.46 45.78
C PRO A 363 -10.30 21.26 46.50
N GLY A 364 -8.98 21.18 46.48
CA GLY A 364 -8.20 20.14 47.12
C GLY A 364 -7.47 19.13 46.21
N SER A 365 -7.67 19.12 44.90
CA SER A 365 -6.86 18.30 44.00
C SER A 365 -5.65 19.10 43.53
N ARG A 366 -4.44 18.59 43.77
CA ARG A 366 -3.20 19.07 43.14
C ARG A 366 -3.49 19.21 41.63
N ALA A 367 -3.27 20.42 41.09
CA ALA A 367 -3.48 20.75 39.69
C ALA A 367 -2.73 19.73 38.84
N ALA A 368 -3.44 18.68 38.39
CA ALA A 368 -2.90 17.76 37.41
C ALA A 368 -2.75 18.52 36.11
N HIS A 369 -1.52 18.84 35.74
CA HIS A 369 -1.21 19.28 34.40
C HIS A 369 -1.83 18.27 33.45
N ALA A 370 -2.71 18.73 32.55
CA ALA A 370 -3.26 17.91 31.49
C ALA A 370 -2.09 17.43 30.63
N THR A 371 -1.59 16.25 30.94
CA THR A 371 -0.49 15.61 30.23
C THR A 371 -1.05 14.86 29.01
N VAL A 372 -0.23 14.66 27.99
CA VAL A 372 -0.60 13.85 26.81
C VAL A 372 -1.16 12.49 27.24
N SER A 373 -0.69 11.93 28.36
CA SER A 373 -1.18 10.68 28.93
C SER A 373 -2.66 10.71 29.33
N SER A 374 -3.14 11.84 29.89
CA SER A 374 -4.55 11.97 30.29
C SER A 374 -5.53 12.07 29.13
N TRP A 375 -5.02 12.32 27.93
CA TRP A 375 -5.84 12.38 26.71
C TRP A 375 -6.00 11.01 26.04
N ILE A 376 -4.90 10.24 26.00
CA ILE A 376 -4.88 8.94 25.32
C ILE A 376 -5.48 7.85 26.23
N ILE A 377 -5.29 7.97 27.55
CA ILE A 377 -5.68 6.94 28.53
C ILE A 377 -6.72 7.52 29.49
N ASP A 378 -7.86 6.86 29.59
CA ASP A 378 -8.76 7.06 30.70
C ASP A 378 -8.19 6.41 31.97
N HIS A 379 -7.66 7.24 32.87
CA HIS A 379 -7.03 6.76 34.10
C HIS A 379 -8.01 6.00 35.02
N ALA A 380 -9.32 6.27 34.90
CA ALA A 380 -10.33 5.57 35.70
C ALA A 380 -10.55 4.13 35.21
N THR A 381 -10.50 3.88 33.92
CA THR A 381 -10.70 2.55 33.32
C THR A 381 -9.42 1.91 32.81
N CYS A 382 -8.32 2.68 32.70
CA CYS A 382 -7.08 2.31 32.00
C CYS A 382 -7.31 1.94 30.52
N ALA A 383 -8.39 2.43 29.93
CA ALA A 383 -8.73 2.22 28.53
C ALA A 383 -8.06 3.28 27.64
N ILE A 384 -7.64 2.85 26.45
CA ILE A 384 -7.14 3.76 25.41
C ILE A 384 -8.33 4.35 24.67
N ASP A 385 -8.38 5.68 24.53
CA ASP A 385 -9.32 6.33 23.60
C ASP A 385 -8.86 6.10 22.16
N VAL A 386 -9.56 5.22 21.45
CA VAL A 386 -9.26 4.83 20.06
C VAL A 386 -9.27 6.04 19.13
N ASN A 387 -10.17 7.01 19.36
CA ASN A 387 -10.26 8.20 18.50
C ASN A 387 -9.07 9.14 18.72
N VAL A 388 -8.67 9.32 19.98
CA VAL A 388 -7.49 10.15 20.30
C VAL A 388 -6.22 9.50 19.78
N LEU A 389 -6.04 8.18 19.98
CA LEU A 389 -4.93 7.43 19.40
C LEU A 389 -4.89 7.56 17.88
N SER A 390 -6.03 7.39 17.23
CA SER A 390 -6.14 7.51 15.76
C SER A 390 -5.78 8.92 15.27
N LEU A 391 -6.29 9.96 15.91
CA LEU A 391 -5.96 11.35 15.58
C LEU A 391 -4.47 11.65 15.82
N PHE A 392 -3.89 11.12 16.89
CA PHE A 392 -2.46 11.25 17.17
C PHE A 392 -1.62 10.53 16.10
N CYS A 393 -2.03 9.31 15.71
CA CYS A 393 -1.38 8.58 14.63
C CYS A 393 -1.43 9.37 13.30
N ILE A 394 -2.59 9.91 12.93
CA ILE A 394 -2.74 10.72 11.71
C ILE A 394 -1.85 11.97 11.77
N ALA A 395 -1.97 12.77 12.81
CA ALA A 395 -1.26 14.04 12.92
C ALA A 395 0.26 13.86 12.97
N PHE A 396 0.73 12.89 13.76
CA PHE A 396 2.15 12.58 13.89
C PHE A 396 2.75 12.05 12.58
N SER A 397 2.09 11.03 11.99
CA SER A 397 2.61 10.42 10.76
C SER A 397 2.58 11.38 9.59
N LEU A 398 1.50 12.14 9.44
CA LEU A 398 1.38 13.15 8.38
C LEU A 398 2.44 14.25 8.55
N GLY A 399 2.67 14.71 9.78
CA GLY A 399 3.72 15.70 10.10
C GLY A 399 5.11 15.19 9.74
N CYS A 400 5.48 13.98 10.19
CA CYS A 400 6.79 13.41 9.92
C CYS A 400 7.03 13.15 8.43
N LEU A 401 6.05 12.54 7.74
CA LEU A 401 6.18 12.21 6.31
C LEU A 401 6.21 13.46 5.43
N SER A 402 5.55 14.55 5.83
CA SER A 402 5.60 15.83 5.13
C SER A 402 6.98 16.51 5.22
N LEU A 403 7.85 16.08 6.13
CA LEU A 403 9.24 16.54 6.17
C LEU A 403 10.11 15.89 5.09
N ALA A 404 9.70 14.75 4.54
CA ALA A 404 10.42 14.08 3.46
C ALA A 404 10.33 14.89 2.15
N PRO A 405 11.42 15.06 1.40
CA PRO A 405 11.39 15.81 0.13
C PRO A 405 10.64 15.09 -0.98
N HIS A 406 10.64 13.76 -0.99
CA HIS A 406 9.89 12.94 -1.92
C HIS A 406 8.57 12.48 -1.30
N GLN A 407 7.44 12.82 -1.92
CA GLN A 407 6.10 12.60 -1.38
C GLN A 407 5.17 11.99 -2.45
N GLU A 408 4.72 10.77 -2.22
CA GLU A 408 3.74 10.10 -3.06
C GLU A 408 2.47 9.76 -2.27
N ALA A 409 1.30 9.82 -2.92
CA ALA A 409 0.02 9.54 -2.25
C ALA A 409 0.01 8.17 -1.55
N ARG A 410 0.54 7.13 -2.21
CA ARG A 410 0.57 5.77 -1.66
C ARG A 410 1.32 5.63 -0.32
N PHE A 411 2.23 6.55 0.01
CA PHE A 411 2.90 6.52 1.32
C PHE A 411 1.91 6.70 2.47
N LEU A 412 0.78 7.35 2.25
CA LEU A 412 -0.24 7.58 3.27
C LEU A 412 -1.28 6.44 3.37
N LEU A 413 -1.14 5.34 2.61
CA LEU A 413 -2.10 4.21 2.66
C LEU A 413 -2.36 3.67 4.08
N PRO A 414 -1.35 3.52 4.97
CA PRO A 414 -1.58 3.05 6.33
C PRO A 414 -2.56 3.92 7.13
N LEU A 415 -2.67 5.22 6.81
CA LEU A 415 -3.60 6.12 7.47
C LEU A 415 -5.08 5.80 7.21
N LEU A 416 -5.40 4.91 6.25
CA LEU A 416 -6.77 4.42 6.07
C LEU A 416 -7.34 3.87 7.38
N VAL A 417 -6.54 3.11 8.14
CA VAL A 417 -6.95 2.51 9.41
C VAL A 417 -7.45 3.56 10.42
N PRO A 418 -6.62 4.53 10.85
CA PRO A 418 -7.05 5.51 11.83
C PRO A 418 -8.09 6.50 11.28
N VAL A 419 -8.08 6.84 9.98
CA VAL A 419 -9.10 7.69 9.34
C VAL A 419 -10.48 7.05 9.42
N LEU A 420 -10.60 5.77 9.07
CA LEU A 420 -11.88 5.07 9.12
C LEU A 420 -12.39 4.92 10.57
N LEU A 421 -11.52 4.66 11.54
CA LEU A 421 -11.88 4.57 12.95
C LEU A 421 -12.46 5.90 13.47
N VAL A 422 -11.78 7.01 13.22
CA VAL A 422 -12.25 8.35 13.64
C VAL A 422 -13.55 8.73 12.95
N CYS A 423 -13.62 8.58 11.63
CA CYS A 423 -14.79 9.00 10.86
C CYS A 423 -16.03 8.14 11.18
N SER A 424 -15.88 6.81 11.31
CA SER A 424 -17.00 5.93 11.68
C SER A 424 -17.55 6.26 13.07
N SER A 425 -16.66 6.51 14.03
CA SER A 425 -17.05 6.91 15.40
C SER A 425 -17.77 8.26 15.41
N PHE A 426 -17.23 9.24 14.69
CA PHE A 426 -17.79 10.61 14.66
C PHE A 426 -19.15 10.67 13.98
N LEU A 427 -19.34 10.02 12.85
CA LEU A 427 -20.59 9.99 12.10
C LEU A 427 -21.74 9.30 12.86
N ASN A 428 -21.42 8.39 13.76
CA ASN A 428 -22.43 7.66 14.54
C ASN A 428 -22.70 8.24 15.93
N ASN A 429 -22.12 9.39 16.27
CA ASN A 429 -22.37 10.00 17.57
C ASN A 429 -23.69 10.80 17.54
N PRO A 430 -24.76 10.32 18.25
CA PRO A 430 -26.09 10.93 18.22
C PRO A 430 -26.12 12.35 18.83
N ALA A 431 -25.17 12.67 19.70
CA ALA A 431 -25.07 14.00 20.32
C ALA A 431 -24.51 15.06 19.36
N ARG A 432 -24.13 14.70 18.13
CA ARG A 432 -23.51 15.60 17.18
C ARG A 432 -24.49 16.13 16.15
N PRO A 433 -24.48 17.44 15.83
CA PRO A 433 -25.33 18.02 14.79
C PRO A 433 -25.09 17.43 13.41
N ILE A 434 -23.87 16.91 13.15
CA ILE A 434 -23.48 16.32 11.88
C ILE A 434 -24.26 15.05 11.53
N GLN A 435 -24.88 14.39 12.52
CA GLN A 435 -25.66 13.18 12.29
C GLN A 435 -26.85 13.42 11.33
N ARG A 436 -27.42 14.63 11.31
CA ARG A 436 -28.45 15.02 10.33
C ARG A 436 -27.95 15.00 8.89
N PHE A 437 -26.64 15.12 8.69
CA PHE A 437 -25.97 15.08 7.39
C PHE A 437 -25.34 13.73 7.09
N TYR A 438 -25.62 12.69 7.89
CA TYR A 438 -25.03 11.35 7.72
C TYR A 438 -25.21 10.81 6.30
N THR A 439 -26.44 10.78 5.81
CA THR A 439 -26.74 10.26 4.47
C THR A 439 -26.11 11.10 3.35
N PRO A 440 -26.25 12.44 3.31
CA PRO A 440 -25.54 13.26 2.32
C PRO A 440 -24.03 13.05 2.31
N ILE A 441 -23.39 12.97 3.49
CA ILE A 441 -21.94 12.73 3.59
C ILE A 441 -21.58 11.37 2.98
N LEU A 442 -22.31 10.31 3.29
CA LEU A 442 -22.07 9.00 2.70
C LEU A 442 -22.26 9.00 1.17
N ILE A 443 -23.26 9.70 0.66
CA ILE A 443 -23.47 9.83 -0.80
C ILE A 443 -22.23 10.48 -1.45
N VAL A 444 -21.75 11.59 -0.89
CA VAL A 444 -20.55 12.29 -1.42
C VAL A 444 -19.31 11.39 -1.34
N VAL A 445 -19.14 10.64 -0.24
CA VAL A 445 -18.04 9.66 -0.10
C VAL A 445 -18.14 8.57 -1.16
N VAL A 446 -19.33 8.03 -1.41
CA VAL A 446 -19.53 6.98 -2.43
C VAL A 446 -19.24 7.51 -3.82
N LEU A 447 -19.77 8.68 -4.19
CA LEU A 447 -19.53 9.29 -5.50
C LEU A 447 -18.05 9.57 -5.73
N PHE A 448 -17.36 10.15 -4.74
CA PHE A 448 -15.92 10.39 -4.79
C PHE A 448 -15.14 9.08 -5.02
N ASN A 449 -15.41 8.07 -4.20
CA ASN A 449 -14.71 6.79 -4.30
C ASN A 449 -15.02 6.07 -5.62
N ALA A 450 -16.26 6.12 -6.13
CA ALA A 450 -16.63 5.54 -7.41
C ALA A 450 -15.88 6.21 -8.58
N THR A 451 -15.75 7.55 -8.53
CA THR A 451 -14.99 8.30 -9.54
C THR A 451 -13.50 7.90 -9.55
N LEU A 452 -12.87 7.85 -8.38
CA LEU A 452 -11.45 7.48 -8.30
C LEU A 452 -11.21 5.99 -8.58
N LEU A 453 -12.16 5.13 -8.23
CA LEU A 453 -12.11 3.71 -8.59
C LEU A 453 -12.20 3.52 -10.11
N LEU A 454 -13.06 4.28 -10.80
CA LEU A 454 -13.12 4.28 -12.25
C LEU A 454 -11.80 4.78 -12.83
N LEU A 455 -11.31 5.91 -12.35
CA LEU A 455 -10.09 6.55 -12.87
C LEU A 455 -8.85 5.67 -12.65
N PHE A 456 -8.52 5.34 -11.41
CA PHE A 456 -7.30 4.61 -11.05
C PHE A 456 -7.47 3.10 -11.03
N GLY A 457 -8.66 2.59 -10.70
CA GLY A 457 -8.93 1.16 -10.63
C GLY A 457 -9.21 0.52 -11.99
N VAL A 458 -9.66 1.30 -12.99
CA VAL A 458 -10.08 0.77 -14.30
C VAL A 458 -9.33 1.40 -15.47
N LEU A 459 -9.34 2.74 -15.57
CA LEU A 459 -8.83 3.44 -16.76
C LEU A 459 -7.31 3.56 -16.78
N HIS A 460 -6.70 3.90 -15.63
CA HIS A 460 -5.28 4.22 -15.54
C HIS A 460 -4.40 3.04 -16.00
N GLN A 461 -3.66 3.25 -17.09
CA GLN A 461 -2.77 2.26 -17.71
C GLN A 461 -3.46 0.89 -17.98
N GLY A 462 -4.78 0.88 -18.19
CA GLY A 462 -5.58 -0.35 -18.24
C GLY A 462 -5.28 -1.27 -19.40
N GLY A 463 -4.79 -0.76 -20.52
CA GLY A 463 -4.41 -1.53 -21.70
C GLY A 463 -3.08 -2.29 -21.55
N LEU A 464 -2.19 -1.83 -20.65
CA LEU A 464 -0.81 -2.33 -20.59
C LEU A 464 -0.73 -3.81 -20.22
N LEU A 465 -1.36 -4.25 -19.14
CA LEU A 465 -1.33 -5.67 -18.74
C LEU A 465 -2.03 -6.56 -19.78
N ARG A 466 -3.06 -6.03 -20.46
CA ARG A 466 -3.73 -6.74 -21.55
C ARG A 466 -2.82 -6.93 -22.76
N SER A 467 -2.02 -5.90 -23.10
CA SER A 467 -1.06 -6.01 -24.21
C SER A 467 0.01 -7.07 -23.96
N ILE A 468 0.48 -7.21 -22.70
CA ILE A 468 1.45 -8.24 -22.33
C ILE A 468 0.83 -9.63 -22.37
N LEU A 469 -0.40 -9.80 -21.85
CA LEU A 469 -1.11 -11.08 -21.94
C LEU A 469 -1.41 -11.48 -23.40
N HIS A 470 -1.71 -10.50 -24.26
CA HIS A 470 -1.86 -10.74 -25.68
C HIS A 470 -0.53 -11.13 -26.34
N LEU A 471 0.56 -10.48 -25.97
CA LEU A 471 1.90 -10.83 -26.45
C LEU A 471 2.31 -12.25 -26.00
N GLU A 472 1.96 -12.67 -24.78
CA GLU A 472 2.14 -14.06 -24.33
C GLU A 472 1.38 -15.04 -25.23
N GLN A 473 0.13 -14.73 -25.61
CA GLN A 473 -0.66 -15.55 -26.53
C GLN A 473 -0.05 -15.59 -27.94
N LEU A 474 0.36 -14.45 -28.49
CA LEU A 474 1.05 -14.40 -29.79
C LEU A 474 2.32 -15.25 -29.82
N LYS A 475 3.10 -15.18 -28.75
CA LYS A 475 4.28 -16.01 -28.57
C LYS A 475 3.94 -17.49 -28.58
N GLN A 476 2.91 -17.92 -27.84
CA GLN A 476 2.50 -19.33 -27.77
C GLN A 476 2.01 -19.85 -29.12
N MET A 477 1.28 -19.03 -29.89
CA MET A 477 0.79 -19.42 -31.22
C MET A 477 1.90 -19.50 -32.27
N ASN A 478 2.92 -18.65 -32.20
CA ASN A 478 3.96 -18.52 -33.21
C ASN A 478 5.36 -18.91 -32.71
N ALA A 479 5.44 -19.72 -31.66
CA ALA A 479 6.70 -20.06 -30.98
C ALA A 479 7.74 -20.72 -31.90
N GLN A 480 7.30 -21.35 -32.99
CA GLN A 480 8.19 -22.06 -33.93
C GLN A 480 8.60 -21.21 -35.15
N THR A 481 8.01 -20.01 -35.34
CA THR A 481 8.20 -19.25 -36.57
C THR A 481 8.69 -17.84 -36.36
N SER A 482 8.42 -17.23 -35.22
CA SER A 482 8.68 -15.81 -35.02
C SER A 482 9.19 -15.50 -33.62
N SER A 483 10.15 -14.58 -33.56
CA SER A 483 10.58 -13.88 -32.34
C SER A 483 10.06 -12.43 -32.39
N TYR A 484 9.91 -11.81 -31.24
CA TYR A 484 9.32 -10.49 -31.14
C TYR A 484 10.27 -9.51 -30.48
N ARG A 485 10.40 -8.30 -31.04
CA ARG A 485 10.98 -7.13 -30.37
C ARG A 485 9.88 -6.11 -30.17
N VAL A 486 9.59 -5.76 -28.92
CA VAL A 486 8.44 -4.93 -28.55
C VAL A 486 8.91 -3.71 -27.80
N TYR A 487 8.66 -2.54 -28.39
CA TYR A 487 8.95 -1.25 -27.79
C TYR A 487 7.71 -0.72 -27.08
N TYR A 488 7.79 -0.55 -25.76
CA TYR A 488 6.77 0.13 -24.97
C TYR A 488 7.13 1.61 -24.89
N TYR A 489 6.27 2.47 -25.42
CA TYR A 489 6.50 3.89 -25.56
C TYR A 489 5.40 4.69 -24.88
N LYS A 490 5.77 5.66 -24.02
CA LYS A 490 4.85 6.49 -23.24
C LYS A 490 3.89 5.70 -22.34
N THR A 491 4.35 4.58 -21.81
CA THR A 491 3.61 3.73 -20.88
C THR A 491 4.42 3.49 -19.61
N HIS A 492 3.79 2.94 -18.57
CA HIS A 492 4.52 2.37 -17.46
C HIS A 492 5.40 1.19 -17.93
N MET A 493 6.45 0.92 -17.16
CA MET A 493 7.36 -0.19 -17.44
C MET A 493 6.60 -1.53 -17.49
N PRO A 494 6.72 -2.31 -18.59
CA PRO A 494 6.01 -3.58 -18.74
C PRO A 494 6.58 -4.66 -17.82
N PRO A 495 5.75 -5.35 -17.00
CA PRO A 495 6.21 -6.45 -16.15
C PRO A 495 6.54 -7.69 -16.99
N ARG A 496 7.81 -8.10 -16.96
CA ARG A 496 8.35 -9.18 -17.82
C ARG A 496 7.93 -10.56 -17.37
N PHE A 497 7.76 -10.77 -16.06
CA PHE A 497 7.39 -12.08 -15.49
C PHE A 497 6.10 -12.68 -16.10
N MET A 498 5.21 -11.83 -16.61
CA MET A 498 3.94 -12.27 -17.22
C MET A 498 4.12 -12.99 -18.56
N LEU A 499 5.29 -12.96 -19.16
CA LEU A 499 5.59 -13.71 -20.38
C LEU A 499 6.01 -15.17 -20.10
N SER A 500 5.91 -15.62 -18.88
CA SER A 500 6.14 -16.94 -18.29
C SER A 500 7.42 -17.68 -18.72
N ASN A 501 7.74 -17.76 -19.99
CA ASN A 501 8.97 -18.35 -20.50
C ASN A 501 9.51 -17.49 -21.65
N TYR A 502 10.61 -16.80 -21.42
CA TYR A 502 11.14 -15.81 -22.36
C TYR A 502 11.93 -16.41 -23.54
N GLY A 503 12.49 -17.61 -23.39
CA GLY A 503 13.58 -18.08 -24.24
C GLY A 503 14.87 -17.28 -24.03
N SER A 504 15.97 -17.76 -24.56
CA SER A 504 17.23 -16.99 -24.64
C SER A 504 17.33 -16.22 -25.96
N PRO A 505 18.13 -15.14 -26.04
CA PRO A 505 18.43 -14.50 -27.33
C PRO A 505 18.92 -15.53 -28.33
N GLY A 506 18.19 -15.67 -29.43
CA GLY A 506 18.48 -16.70 -30.45
C GLY A 506 17.55 -17.91 -30.42
N ASP A 507 16.78 -18.13 -29.35
CA ASP A 507 15.76 -19.16 -29.28
C ASP A 507 14.52 -18.78 -30.10
N LEU A 508 13.84 -19.77 -30.63
CA LEU A 508 12.51 -19.61 -31.23
C LEU A 508 11.51 -19.11 -30.20
N GLY A 509 10.68 -18.14 -30.61
CA GLY A 509 9.69 -17.55 -29.71
C GLY A 509 10.28 -16.61 -28.64
N TYR A 510 11.52 -16.15 -28.80
CA TYR A 510 12.12 -15.14 -27.94
C TYR A 510 11.36 -13.81 -28.04
N VAL A 511 11.20 -13.13 -26.88
CA VAL A 511 10.57 -11.81 -26.80
C VAL A 511 11.52 -10.84 -26.14
N ASP A 512 11.94 -9.81 -26.88
CA ASP A 512 12.75 -8.71 -26.38
C ASP A 512 11.85 -7.51 -26.05
N LEU A 513 11.71 -7.20 -24.75
CA LEU A 513 10.94 -6.04 -24.30
C LEU A 513 11.86 -4.84 -24.07
N VAL A 514 11.62 -3.77 -24.78
CA VAL A 514 12.32 -2.50 -24.65
C VAL A 514 11.37 -1.45 -24.05
N ASP A 515 11.72 -0.96 -22.86
CA ASP A 515 10.96 0.12 -22.20
C ASP A 515 11.58 1.48 -22.53
N LEU A 516 10.87 2.28 -23.28
CA LEU A 516 11.29 3.64 -23.68
C LEU A 516 10.77 4.72 -22.71
N LYS A 517 9.91 4.36 -21.76
CA LYS A 517 9.33 5.30 -20.78
C LYS A 517 8.72 6.53 -21.47
N GLY A 518 8.98 7.75 -20.95
CA GLY A 518 8.59 9.03 -21.50
C GLY A 518 9.58 9.63 -22.52
N ALA A 519 10.41 8.81 -23.18
CA ALA A 519 11.39 9.29 -24.16
C ALA A 519 10.73 10.07 -25.32
N GLY A 520 11.51 10.92 -26.00
CA GLY A 520 11.05 11.61 -27.21
C GLY A 520 10.91 10.65 -28.41
N LEU A 521 10.15 11.07 -29.42
CA LEU A 521 9.93 10.28 -30.64
C LEU A 521 11.23 10.03 -31.43
N ASP A 522 12.19 10.93 -31.34
CA ASP A 522 13.54 10.81 -31.91
C ASP A 522 14.30 9.61 -31.36
N VAL A 523 14.18 9.35 -30.05
CA VAL A 523 14.79 8.18 -29.39
C VAL A 523 14.16 6.89 -29.92
N LEU A 524 12.83 6.85 -30.05
CA LEU A 524 12.13 5.71 -30.63
C LEU A 524 12.57 5.48 -32.07
N LYS A 525 12.64 6.53 -32.92
CA LYS A 525 13.14 6.45 -34.30
C LYS A 525 14.58 5.93 -34.37
N ALA A 526 15.46 6.41 -33.50
CA ALA A 526 16.83 5.94 -33.42
C ALA A 526 16.91 4.45 -33.05
N GLN A 527 16.11 3.99 -32.12
CA GLN A 527 16.04 2.57 -31.75
C GLN A 527 15.48 1.69 -32.88
N LEU A 528 14.49 2.19 -33.63
CA LEU A 528 13.91 1.47 -34.77
C LEU A 528 14.85 1.43 -35.99
N SER A 529 15.76 2.40 -36.13
CA SER A 529 16.75 2.45 -37.21
C SER A 529 17.92 1.50 -37.03
N VAL A 530 18.16 1.02 -35.82
CA VAL A 530 19.18 0.00 -35.55
C VAL A 530 18.74 -1.31 -36.18
N GLN A 531 19.25 -1.59 -37.39
CA GLN A 531 19.03 -2.87 -38.05
C GLN A 531 19.72 -3.98 -37.26
N HIS A 532 18.97 -4.78 -36.56
CA HIS A 532 19.45 -6.02 -36.03
C HIS A 532 19.26 -7.08 -37.12
N GLY A 533 20.30 -7.26 -37.94
CA GLY A 533 20.31 -8.26 -38.98
C GLY A 533 19.89 -9.62 -38.41
N ALA A 534 18.84 -10.18 -38.97
CA ALA A 534 18.45 -11.56 -38.72
C ALA A 534 19.61 -12.46 -39.15
N LYS A 535 20.43 -12.90 -38.21
CA LYS A 535 21.35 -14.02 -38.40
C LYS A 535 20.53 -15.30 -38.22
N GLY A 536 19.93 -15.80 -39.30
CA GLY A 536 19.22 -17.08 -39.26
C GLY A 536 17.84 -17.03 -39.95
N GLU A 537 17.26 -18.18 -40.19
CA GLU A 537 15.98 -18.41 -40.89
C GLU A 537 14.71 -17.90 -40.12
N HIS A 538 14.88 -17.16 -39.03
CA HIS A 538 13.78 -16.77 -38.14
C HIS A 538 13.36 -15.33 -38.31
N ARG A 539 12.05 -15.12 -38.51
CA ARG A 539 11.45 -13.79 -38.64
C ARG A 539 11.43 -13.07 -37.28
N MET A 540 12.09 -11.91 -37.19
CA MET A 540 11.98 -11.00 -36.07
C MET A 540 10.87 -9.98 -36.33
N VAL A 541 9.77 -10.07 -35.59
CA VAL A 541 8.65 -9.13 -35.73
C VAL A 541 8.86 -7.95 -34.80
N THR A 542 8.87 -6.75 -35.34
CA THR A 542 8.98 -5.51 -34.56
C THR A 542 7.61 -4.93 -34.26
N LEU A 543 7.33 -4.77 -32.96
CA LEU A 543 6.08 -4.19 -32.46
C LEU A 543 6.38 -2.91 -31.67
N VAL A 544 5.47 -1.93 -31.77
CA VAL A 544 5.43 -0.73 -30.92
C VAL A 544 4.11 -0.72 -30.17
N VAL A 545 4.15 -0.48 -28.87
CA VAL A 545 2.96 -0.36 -28.02
C VAL A 545 2.94 1.03 -27.43
N ALA A 546 1.93 1.82 -27.80
CA ALA A 546 1.81 3.22 -27.39
C ALA A 546 0.36 3.61 -27.11
N PRO A 547 0.09 4.57 -26.19
CA PRO A 547 -1.24 5.14 -26.04
C PRO A 547 -1.67 5.83 -27.35
N LYS A 548 -2.92 5.66 -27.74
CA LYS A 548 -3.47 6.31 -28.95
C LYS A 548 -3.43 7.83 -28.86
N SER A 549 -3.55 8.39 -27.64
CA SER A 549 -3.42 9.82 -27.37
C SER A 549 -2.04 10.43 -27.68
N VAL A 550 -1.02 9.59 -27.90
CA VAL A 550 0.33 10.05 -28.32
C VAL A 550 0.38 10.37 -29.82
N HIS A 551 -0.66 10.00 -30.58
CA HIS A 551 -0.74 10.24 -32.03
C HIS A 551 0.48 9.72 -32.80
N PHE A 552 0.94 8.52 -32.43
CA PHE A 552 2.13 7.88 -33.01
C PHE A 552 2.09 7.83 -34.54
N MET A 553 0.90 7.65 -35.14
CA MET A 553 0.69 7.51 -36.57
C MET A 553 0.63 8.88 -37.32
N ASP A 554 0.61 10.01 -36.62
CA ASP A 554 0.63 11.34 -37.24
C ASP A 554 2.01 11.65 -37.84
N ASP A 555 3.05 10.96 -37.38
CA ASP A 555 4.36 11.04 -37.99
C ASP A 555 4.38 10.28 -39.34
N LEU A 556 4.72 11.00 -40.43
CA LEU A 556 4.67 10.45 -41.79
C LEU A 556 5.54 9.19 -41.97
N GLN A 557 6.69 9.12 -41.31
CA GLN A 557 7.57 7.95 -41.37
C GLN A 557 6.95 6.76 -40.64
N MET A 558 6.34 6.98 -39.47
CA MET A 558 5.67 5.93 -38.74
C MET A 558 4.45 5.44 -39.48
N HIS A 559 3.64 6.33 -40.04
CA HIS A 559 2.49 5.98 -40.85
C HIS A 559 2.83 5.11 -42.08
N LYS A 560 3.98 5.34 -42.70
CA LYS A 560 4.42 4.54 -43.85
C LYS A 560 4.95 3.17 -43.48
N CYS A 561 5.46 2.99 -42.26
CA CYS A 561 6.16 1.78 -41.83
C CYS A 561 5.41 0.91 -40.86
N PHE A 562 4.33 1.39 -40.28
CA PHE A 562 3.57 0.66 -39.27
C PHE A 562 2.09 0.54 -39.61
N THR A 563 1.48 -0.55 -39.14
CA THR A 563 0.03 -0.75 -39.17
C THR A 563 -0.48 -1.09 -37.79
N VAL A 564 -1.70 -0.66 -37.45
CA VAL A 564 -2.36 -1.04 -36.19
C VAL A 564 -2.72 -2.53 -36.27
N LYS A 565 -2.15 -3.33 -35.36
CA LYS A 565 -2.42 -4.75 -35.26
C LYS A 565 -3.61 -5.04 -34.34
N THR A 566 -3.67 -4.37 -33.20
CA THR A 566 -4.73 -4.51 -32.21
C THR A 566 -4.76 -3.35 -31.25
N SER A 567 -5.90 -3.12 -30.59
CA SER A 567 -6.06 -2.11 -29.54
C SER A 567 -6.58 -2.70 -28.24
N PHE A 568 -6.28 -2.04 -27.12
CA PHE A 568 -6.62 -2.48 -25.76
C PHE A 568 -7.34 -1.34 -25.03
N TRP A 569 -8.64 -1.45 -24.94
CA TRP A 569 -9.50 -0.52 -24.21
C TRP A 569 -9.84 -1.09 -22.81
N PRO A 570 -9.96 -0.29 -21.72
CA PRO A 570 -9.61 1.11 -21.66
C PRO A 570 -8.13 1.33 -21.31
N HIS A 571 -7.58 2.46 -21.74
CA HIS A 571 -6.24 2.90 -21.35
C HIS A 571 -6.19 4.42 -21.23
N LEU A 572 -5.80 4.91 -20.06
CA LEU A 572 -5.57 6.32 -19.78
C LEU A 572 -4.13 6.52 -19.33
N SER A 573 -3.36 7.28 -20.09
CA SER A 573 -2.08 7.84 -19.66
C SER A 573 -2.33 9.20 -18.98
N MET A 574 -1.74 9.40 -17.81
CA MET A 574 -1.83 10.69 -17.11
C MET A 574 -0.79 11.71 -17.63
N GLU A 575 0.19 11.25 -18.39
CA GLU A 575 1.22 12.09 -19.00
C GLU A 575 0.77 12.62 -20.35
N ASP A 576 0.03 11.81 -21.11
CA ASP A 576 -0.48 12.13 -22.45
C ASP A 576 -2.01 11.97 -22.40
N LEU A 577 -2.70 13.01 -21.92
CA LEU A 577 -4.15 12.97 -21.73
C LEU A 577 -4.88 12.92 -23.09
N PRO A 578 -5.87 12.03 -23.23
CA PRO A 578 -6.67 11.93 -24.46
C PRO A 578 -7.55 13.16 -24.67
N HIS A 579 -7.70 13.60 -25.92
CA HIS A 579 -8.60 14.68 -26.31
C HIS A 579 -10.04 14.18 -26.54
N ALA A 580 -10.21 12.88 -26.80
CA ALA A 580 -11.50 12.26 -27.06
C ALA A 580 -11.62 10.88 -26.38
N TRP A 581 -12.85 10.43 -26.14
CA TRP A 581 -13.11 9.10 -25.60
C TRP A 581 -12.59 7.97 -26.49
N SER A 582 -12.50 8.19 -27.80
CA SER A 582 -11.94 7.25 -28.78
C SER A 582 -10.43 7.07 -28.66
N GLU A 583 -9.75 7.91 -27.90
CA GLU A 583 -8.31 7.85 -27.66
C GLU A 583 -7.96 7.12 -26.35
N LEU A 584 -8.96 6.68 -25.57
CA LEU A 584 -8.76 5.87 -24.36
C LEU A 584 -8.36 4.44 -24.69
N GLU A 585 -7.40 4.27 -25.57
CA GLU A 585 -6.89 2.98 -26.04
C GLU A 585 -5.36 2.94 -26.01
N LEU A 586 -4.83 1.76 -25.79
CA LEU A 586 -3.43 1.42 -26.02
C LEU A 586 -3.37 0.63 -27.33
N GLU A 587 -2.61 1.11 -28.29
CA GLU A 587 -2.49 0.47 -29.59
C GLU A 587 -1.17 -0.30 -29.71
N MET A 588 -1.23 -1.46 -30.39
CA MET A 588 -0.07 -2.24 -30.76
C MET A 588 0.08 -2.14 -32.27
N TYR A 589 1.21 -1.62 -32.71
CA TYR A 589 1.56 -1.43 -34.11
C TYR A 589 2.58 -2.47 -34.54
N GLU A 590 2.40 -3.05 -35.71
CA GLU A 590 3.36 -3.98 -36.32
C GLU A 590 4.10 -3.28 -37.47
N ARG A 591 5.43 -3.43 -37.52
CA ARG A 591 6.25 -2.90 -38.60
C ARG A 591 6.02 -3.70 -39.87
N MET A 592 5.84 -3.01 -40.99
CA MET A 592 5.64 -3.64 -42.31
C MET A 592 6.97 -4.10 -42.91
N ASP A 593 7.00 -5.27 -43.52
CA ASP A 593 8.18 -5.86 -44.17
C ASP A 593 8.81 -4.94 -45.25
N ALA A 594 8.00 -4.08 -45.90
CA ALA A 594 8.45 -3.11 -46.87
C ALA A 594 9.43 -2.06 -46.34
N CYS A 595 9.44 -1.82 -45.02
CA CYS A 595 10.36 -0.90 -44.36
C CYS A 595 11.64 -1.56 -43.82
N ASP A 596 11.73 -2.88 -43.86
CA ASP A 596 12.92 -3.62 -43.43
C ASP A 596 14.01 -3.69 -44.52
N GLY A 597 13.67 -3.39 -45.77
CA GLY A 597 14.53 -3.48 -46.96
C GLY A 597 15.22 -2.18 -47.44
N GLY A 598 15.09 -1.07 -46.72
CA GLY A 598 15.59 0.25 -47.15
C GLY A 598 17.09 0.49 -46.96
N GLY A 599 17.96 -0.38 -47.46
CA GLY A 599 19.43 -0.23 -47.54
C GLY A 599 20.05 -0.49 -48.91
N GLY A 600 19.24 -0.47 -49.97
CA GLY A 600 19.71 -0.55 -51.36
C GLY A 600 19.71 0.83 -52.02
N GLY A 601 20.89 1.45 -52.22
CA GLY A 601 21.05 2.66 -52.99
C GLY A 601 20.49 2.50 -54.40
N GLY A 602 19.31 3.03 -54.63
CA GLY A 602 18.80 3.29 -55.98
C GLY A 602 19.42 4.56 -56.52
N GLU A 603 20.44 4.44 -57.36
CA GLU A 603 20.92 5.48 -58.22
C GLU A 603 19.73 6.13 -58.96
N LEU A 604 19.47 7.37 -58.68
CA LEU A 604 18.68 8.24 -59.55
C LEU A 604 19.46 8.43 -60.85
N GLY A 605 19.17 7.55 -61.84
CA GLY A 605 19.58 7.71 -63.20
C GLY A 605 19.09 9.08 -63.73
N LYS A 606 20.04 9.94 -63.99
CA LYS A 606 19.81 11.12 -64.85
C LYS A 606 19.14 10.67 -66.15
N ARG A 607 17.97 11.15 -66.45
CA ARG A 607 17.50 11.31 -67.82
C ARG A 607 17.64 12.78 -68.13
N GLU A 608 18.61 13.04 -69.00
CA GLU A 608 18.62 14.20 -69.89
C GLU A 608 17.49 14.02 -70.89
N GLU A 609 16.59 14.94 -70.98
CA GLU A 609 16.12 15.72 -72.12
C GLU A 609 15.00 16.64 -71.71
#